data_4a4cb4406c51e2b80ba9046fe843a1c9
#
_entry.id   4a4cb4406c51e2b80ba9046fe843a1c9
#
_cell.length_a   1.000
_cell.length_b   1.000
_cell.length_c   1.000
_cell.angle_alpha   90.00
_cell.angle_beta   90.00
_cell.angle_gamma   90.00
#
_symmetry.space_group_name_H-M   'P 1'
#
loop_
_entity.id
_entity.type
_entity.pdbx_description
1 polymer ?
#
loop_
_entity_poly.entity_id
_entity_poly.type
_entity_poly.pdbx_seq_one_letter_code
_entity_poly.pdbx_strand_id
1 'polypeptide(L)'
;MEPTDLILPEGTRLVHIGPPKTGTTTLQGAFHGGRDAIARQGVHYAGPTRQPMGAVLAVMGYPSPGTGEVPSIKKWRRLVGEIRHAGEQRVVLSSERLSHSRPEAIRTIVEDLGAGSVHIVATLRPLAKVIPSQWQQSVQTGLQVSYDEFLEEIFNDPDGRHGRAFWYRHRHDQLIARWAEVVGPHNVTVIALDDRDHGMVLRVFEQMLGLKEGTLVADGDRTNRSMTLPEVEVVRAFNEQFFAEGLGRPLHTKVMRFGATAHIKAREPAPDEPRIETPQWALDRAGQISMEMVDTIMASGIRVVGDPERLRPTLTSGLVDGRQPTFRIAPEVAGRAAMGVLLASGLARSTKGSTKDGDRYVPRPSVEPIALARISTIQMMAVLWRRIRAAVVIRTRRLLRRSG
;
A
#
# COMPACT_ATOMS: atom_id res chain seq x y z
N MET A 1 -0.39 31.70 4.96
CA MET A 1 1.00 31.29 4.71
C MET A 1 1.27 31.56 3.24
N GLU A 2 2.26 32.38 2.93
CA GLU A 2 2.63 32.73 1.55
C GLU A 2 3.09 31.48 0.80
N PRO A 3 2.78 31.32 -0.52
CA PRO A 3 3.15 30.15 -1.31
C PRO A 3 4.65 29.83 -1.31
N THR A 4 5.49 30.83 -1.10
CA THR A 4 6.96 30.70 -1.06
C THR A 4 7.51 30.03 0.21
N ASP A 5 6.71 29.88 1.24
CA ASP A 5 7.12 29.36 2.55
C ASP A 5 7.20 27.82 2.61
N LEU A 6 6.70 27.12 1.59
CA LEU A 6 6.70 25.65 1.53
C LEU A 6 7.86 25.08 0.73
N ILE A 7 8.55 25.85 -0.11
CA ILE A 7 9.61 25.34 -0.99
C ILE A 7 10.76 24.76 -0.15
N LEU A 8 11.06 23.50 -0.40
CA LEU A 8 12.22 22.85 0.20
C LEU A 8 13.52 23.26 -0.50
N PRO A 9 14.64 23.32 0.21
CA PRO A 9 15.96 23.61 -0.40
C PRO A 9 16.31 22.67 -1.58
N GLU A 10 17.15 23.13 -2.48
CA GLU A 10 17.76 22.24 -3.48
C GLU A 10 18.57 21.15 -2.79
N GLY A 11 18.72 20.00 -3.43
CA GLY A 11 19.36 18.86 -2.83
C GLY A 11 18.51 18.10 -1.80
N THR A 12 17.30 18.56 -1.46
CA THR A 12 16.42 17.86 -0.51
C THR A 12 16.01 16.48 -1.01
N ARG A 13 16.05 15.49 -0.10
CA ARG A 13 15.51 14.15 -0.27
C ARG A 13 14.16 14.08 0.44
N LEU A 14 13.08 14.44 -0.27
CA LEU A 14 11.72 14.37 0.25
C LEU A 14 11.29 12.91 0.32
N VAL A 15 11.04 12.42 1.52
CA VAL A 15 10.59 11.05 1.79
C VAL A 15 9.12 11.07 2.24
N HIS A 16 8.22 10.69 1.34
CA HIS A 16 6.79 10.56 1.64
C HIS A 16 6.51 9.18 2.22
N ILE A 17 6.08 9.15 3.48
CA ILE A 17 5.91 7.93 4.26
C ILE A 17 4.46 7.41 4.32
N GLY A 18 3.51 8.08 3.72
CA GLY A 18 2.08 7.77 3.85
C GLY A 18 1.52 8.34 5.15
N PRO A 19 0.80 7.62 6.01
CA PRO A 19 0.50 6.17 6.06
C PRO A 19 -0.44 5.66 4.96
N PRO A 20 -0.74 4.37 4.91
CA PRO A 20 -1.73 3.81 3.97
C PRO A 20 -3.09 4.51 4.11
N LYS A 21 -3.85 4.59 3.00
CA LYS A 21 -5.21 5.16 2.94
C LYS A 21 -5.31 6.69 3.04
N THR A 22 -4.21 7.37 2.82
CA THR A 22 -4.11 8.85 2.82
C THR A 22 -3.78 9.41 1.42
N GLY A 23 -4.36 8.87 0.36
CA GLY A 23 -4.18 9.39 -1.00
C GLY A 23 -2.86 9.02 -1.70
N THR A 24 -2.05 8.15 -1.09
CA THR A 24 -0.70 7.77 -1.59
C THR A 24 -0.70 7.26 -3.03
N THR A 25 -1.72 6.49 -3.43
CA THR A 25 -1.81 5.94 -4.80
C THR A 25 -1.96 7.02 -5.86
N THR A 26 -2.78 8.05 -5.61
CA THR A 26 -2.98 9.19 -6.52
C THR A 26 -1.68 9.97 -6.67
N LEU A 27 -1.03 10.29 -5.55
CA LEU A 27 0.24 11.01 -5.54
C LEU A 27 1.34 10.24 -6.28
N GLN A 28 1.50 8.95 -5.99
CA GLN A 28 2.49 8.09 -6.65
C GLN A 28 2.20 7.92 -8.15
N GLY A 29 0.91 7.88 -8.53
CA GLY A 29 0.49 7.86 -9.93
C GLY A 29 0.88 9.15 -10.66
N ALA A 30 0.61 10.31 -10.05
CA ALA A 30 0.94 11.61 -10.61
C ALA A 30 2.46 11.80 -10.78
N PHE A 31 3.27 11.44 -9.79
CA PHE A 31 4.73 11.47 -9.92
C PHE A 31 5.24 10.51 -10.99
N HIS A 32 4.72 9.30 -11.03
CA HIS A 32 5.16 8.30 -12.00
C HIS A 32 4.80 8.68 -13.44
N GLY A 33 3.58 9.16 -13.67
CA GLY A 33 3.13 9.62 -14.99
C GLY A 33 3.79 10.93 -15.41
N GLY A 34 4.10 11.80 -14.45
CA GLY A 34 4.71 13.12 -14.68
C GLY A 34 6.25 13.14 -14.68
N ARG A 35 6.96 11.99 -14.67
CA ARG A 35 8.43 11.91 -14.51
C ARG A 35 9.21 12.87 -15.41
N ASP A 36 8.88 12.89 -16.70
CA ASP A 36 9.60 13.75 -17.65
C ASP A 36 9.30 15.24 -17.41
N ALA A 37 8.08 15.57 -17.00
CA ALA A 37 7.67 16.94 -16.71
C ALA A 37 8.34 17.49 -15.45
N ILE A 38 8.44 16.67 -14.38
CA ILE A 38 9.12 17.07 -13.14
C ILE A 38 10.65 17.11 -13.32
N ALA A 39 11.22 16.18 -14.10
CA ALA A 39 12.67 16.16 -14.37
C ALA A 39 13.14 17.45 -15.08
N ARG A 40 12.35 17.96 -16.04
CA ARG A 40 12.63 19.25 -16.69
C ARG A 40 12.59 20.45 -15.73
N GLN A 41 12.02 20.29 -14.55
CA GLN A 41 11.93 21.31 -13.51
C GLN A 41 12.87 21.03 -12.32
N GLY A 42 13.89 20.16 -12.50
CA GLY A 42 14.91 19.91 -11.49
C GLY A 42 14.45 18.98 -10.35
N VAL A 43 13.41 18.18 -10.58
CA VAL A 43 12.90 17.21 -9.58
C VAL A 43 13.05 15.77 -10.09
N HIS A 44 13.62 14.89 -9.28
CA HIS A 44 13.78 13.47 -9.60
C HIS A 44 12.82 12.61 -8.78
N TYR A 45 12.03 11.74 -9.42
CA TYR A 45 11.19 10.75 -8.74
C TYR A 45 11.90 9.39 -8.68
N ALA A 46 12.28 8.95 -7.49
CA ALA A 46 13.16 7.82 -7.26
C ALA A 46 12.53 6.45 -7.60
N GLY A 47 13.32 5.61 -8.26
CA GLY A 47 12.97 4.24 -8.65
C GLY A 47 12.14 4.15 -9.94
N PRO A 48 12.12 3.00 -10.63
CA PRO A 48 11.53 2.85 -11.98
C PRO A 48 10.01 2.67 -12.00
N THR A 49 9.36 2.44 -10.87
CA THR A 49 7.94 2.14 -10.74
C THR A 49 7.21 3.20 -9.92
N ARG A 50 5.87 3.11 -9.80
CA ARG A 50 5.07 4.02 -8.97
C ARG A 50 5.58 4.11 -7.52
N GLN A 51 6.09 3.01 -6.98
CA GLN A 51 6.80 2.98 -5.69
C GLN A 51 7.91 1.92 -5.74
N PRO A 52 9.10 2.19 -5.18
CA PRO A 52 10.22 1.25 -5.20
C PRO A 52 10.08 0.18 -4.09
N MET A 53 8.94 -0.54 -4.09
CA MET A 53 8.55 -1.47 -3.03
C MET A 53 9.67 -2.46 -2.66
N GLY A 54 10.31 -3.06 -3.68
CA GLY A 54 11.35 -4.05 -3.43
C GLY A 54 12.60 -3.48 -2.75
N ALA A 55 12.95 -2.21 -2.99
CA ALA A 55 14.05 -1.53 -2.33
C ALA A 55 13.68 -1.17 -0.88
N VAL A 56 12.49 -0.61 -0.69
CA VAL A 56 11.97 -0.24 0.63
C VAL A 56 11.83 -1.47 1.54
N LEU A 57 11.23 -2.56 1.06
CA LEU A 57 11.12 -3.79 1.84
C LEU A 57 12.49 -4.39 2.18
N ALA A 58 13.49 -4.24 1.28
CA ALA A 58 14.85 -4.73 1.54
C ALA A 58 15.52 -4.02 2.71
N VAL A 59 15.49 -2.67 2.76
CA VAL A 59 16.09 -1.92 3.87
C VAL A 59 15.33 -2.10 5.18
N MET A 60 14.01 -2.30 5.11
CA MET A 60 13.19 -2.58 6.29
C MET A 60 13.31 -4.02 6.80
N GLY A 61 13.92 -4.94 6.04
CA GLY A 61 13.98 -6.36 6.39
C GLY A 61 12.64 -7.09 6.31
N TYR A 62 11.68 -6.60 5.53
CA TYR A 62 10.34 -7.18 5.44
C TYR A 62 10.16 -8.04 4.19
N PRO A 63 9.43 -9.17 4.31
CA PRO A 63 9.18 -10.05 3.17
C PRO A 63 8.25 -9.39 2.14
N SER A 64 8.52 -9.71 0.87
CA SER A 64 7.64 -9.31 -0.23
C SER A 64 6.34 -10.11 -0.19
N PRO A 65 5.16 -9.48 -0.32
CA PRO A 65 3.88 -10.16 -0.31
C PRO A 65 3.73 -11.22 -1.43
N GLY A 66 4.43 -11.04 -2.55
CA GLY A 66 4.33 -11.97 -3.69
C GLY A 66 5.21 -13.22 -3.59
N THR A 67 6.35 -13.12 -2.91
CA THR A 67 7.32 -14.23 -2.81
C THR A 67 7.45 -14.78 -1.39
N GLY A 68 7.04 -14.02 -0.37
CA GLY A 68 7.27 -14.37 1.03
C GLY A 68 8.73 -14.22 1.48
N GLU A 69 9.63 -13.74 0.61
CA GLU A 69 11.07 -13.58 0.89
C GLU A 69 11.43 -12.10 1.06
N VAL A 70 12.42 -11.81 1.90
CA VAL A 70 13.00 -10.48 2.02
C VAL A 70 13.80 -10.17 0.75
N PRO A 71 13.50 -9.07 0.05
CA PRO A 71 14.24 -8.70 -1.16
C PRO A 71 15.70 -8.40 -0.84
N SER A 72 16.59 -8.66 -1.83
CA SER A 72 18.01 -8.39 -1.66
C SER A 72 18.28 -6.91 -1.39
N ILE A 73 19.14 -6.62 -0.41
CA ILE A 73 19.58 -5.26 -0.06
C ILE A 73 20.27 -4.53 -1.23
N LYS A 74 20.73 -5.26 -2.24
CA LYS A 74 21.26 -4.66 -3.48
C LYS A 74 20.23 -3.77 -4.19
N LYS A 75 18.90 -4.04 -4.02
CA LYS A 75 17.86 -3.18 -4.57
C LYS A 75 17.83 -1.82 -3.88
N TRP A 76 17.98 -1.78 -2.58
CA TRP A 76 18.07 -0.54 -1.81
C TRP A 76 19.33 0.24 -2.20
N ARG A 77 20.50 -0.40 -2.19
CA ARG A 77 21.77 0.24 -2.55
C ARG A 77 21.75 0.84 -3.96
N ARG A 78 21.06 0.17 -4.91
CA ARG A 78 20.87 0.72 -6.28
C ARG A 78 20.01 1.97 -6.25
N LEU A 79 18.90 1.97 -5.50
CA LEU A 79 18.03 3.13 -5.34
C LEU A 79 18.77 4.30 -4.70
N VAL A 80 19.56 4.06 -3.65
CA VAL A 80 20.41 5.07 -3.02
C VAL A 80 21.44 5.63 -4.00
N GLY A 81 22.06 4.77 -4.81
CA GLY A 81 22.98 5.19 -5.88
C GLY A 81 22.29 6.11 -6.89
N GLU A 82 21.08 5.77 -7.35
CA GLU A 82 20.25 6.60 -8.23
C GLU A 82 19.97 7.98 -7.59
N ILE A 83 19.53 7.99 -6.32
CA ILE A 83 19.22 9.23 -5.58
C ILE A 83 20.47 10.12 -5.41
N ARG A 84 21.63 9.54 -5.13
CA ARG A 84 22.89 10.27 -5.02
C ARG A 84 23.34 10.89 -6.34
N HIS A 85 23.09 10.19 -7.46
CA HIS A 85 23.42 10.71 -8.80
C HIS A 85 22.54 11.90 -9.24
N ALA A 86 21.40 12.11 -8.59
CA ALA A 86 20.54 13.27 -8.85
C ALA A 86 21.20 14.62 -8.39
N GLY A 87 22.30 14.57 -7.64
CA GLY A 87 23.06 15.76 -7.21
C GLY A 87 22.20 16.77 -6.45
N GLU A 88 22.19 18.01 -6.91
CA GLU A 88 21.45 19.13 -6.32
C GLU A 88 19.94 19.12 -6.62
N GLN A 89 19.45 18.19 -7.43
CA GLN A 89 18.02 18.08 -7.69
C GLN A 89 17.28 17.72 -6.40
N ARG A 90 16.04 18.22 -6.26
CA ARG A 90 15.11 17.70 -5.27
C ARG A 90 14.69 16.29 -5.66
N VAL A 91 14.77 15.35 -4.75
CA VAL A 91 14.40 13.96 -5.01
C VAL A 91 13.18 13.58 -4.21
N VAL A 92 12.22 12.89 -4.82
CA VAL A 92 11.05 12.36 -4.14
C VAL A 92 11.13 10.84 -4.07
N LEU A 93 11.11 10.31 -2.85
CA LEU A 93 10.93 8.89 -2.55
C LEU A 93 9.58 8.71 -1.87
N SER A 94 8.63 8.02 -2.52
CA SER A 94 7.30 7.81 -1.95
C SER A 94 7.00 6.34 -1.76
N SER A 95 6.69 5.93 -0.52
CA SER A 95 6.16 4.61 -0.21
C SER A 95 5.43 4.62 1.13
N GLU A 96 4.16 4.24 1.13
CA GLU A 96 3.40 4.05 2.38
C GLU A 96 3.94 2.91 3.26
N ARG A 97 4.80 2.06 2.72
CA ARG A 97 5.47 1.01 3.51
C ARG A 97 6.41 1.57 4.55
N LEU A 98 6.96 2.77 4.32
CA LEU A 98 7.84 3.46 5.26
C LEU A 98 7.16 3.78 6.59
N SER A 99 5.83 3.90 6.65
CA SER A 99 5.09 4.02 7.91
C SER A 99 5.26 2.82 8.86
N HIS A 100 5.74 1.69 8.36
CA HIS A 100 6.02 0.48 9.14
C HIS A 100 7.48 0.38 9.58
N SER A 101 8.33 1.35 9.24
CA SER A 101 9.76 1.29 9.56
C SER A 101 9.99 1.27 11.06
N ARG A 102 10.87 0.38 11.50
CA ARG A 102 11.39 0.37 12.86
C ARG A 102 12.48 1.43 13.01
N PRO A 103 12.79 1.90 14.22
CA PRO A 103 13.80 2.94 14.44
C PRO A 103 15.15 2.65 13.76
N GLU A 104 15.61 1.41 13.76
CA GLU A 104 16.88 1.02 13.13
C GLU A 104 16.83 1.22 11.60
N ALA A 105 15.73 0.82 10.97
CA ALA A 105 15.54 1.01 9.53
C ALA A 105 15.40 2.50 9.18
N ILE A 106 14.75 3.31 10.03
CA ILE A 106 14.64 4.77 9.84
C ILE A 106 16.05 5.39 9.84
N ARG A 107 16.90 5.07 10.83
CA ARG A 107 18.28 5.56 10.90
C ARG A 107 19.06 5.17 9.64
N THR A 108 19.03 3.91 9.24
CA THR A 108 19.70 3.42 8.02
C THR A 108 19.21 4.17 6.77
N ILE A 109 17.90 4.39 6.63
CA ILE A 109 17.33 5.12 5.49
C ILE A 109 17.84 6.56 5.47
N VAL A 110 17.80 7.26 6.61
CA VAL A 110 18.19 8.67 6.71
C VAL A 110 19.70 8.83 6.46
N GLU A 111 20.52 7.96 7.04
CA GLU A 111 21.98 7.95 6.82
C GLU A 111 22.34 7.69 5.36
N ASP A 112 21.74 6.68 4.74
CA ASP A 112 22.00 6.31 3.35
C ASP A 112 21.58 7.42 2.35
N LEU A 113 20.51 8.17 2.66
CA LEU A 113 20.01 9.27 1.84
C LEU A 113 20.76 10.60 2.09
N GLY A 114 21.52 10.71 3.19
CA GLY A 114 22.21 11.90 3.63
C GLY A 114 21.42 12.68 4.69
N ALA A 115 21.79 12.47 5.97
CA ALA A 115 21.02 12.91 7.15
C ALA A 115 20.60 14.39 7.11
N GLY A 116 21.47 15.30 6.63
CA GLY A 116 21.16 16.74 6.55
C GLY A 116 20.25 17.15 5.39
N SER A 117 19.93 16.24 4.46
CA SER A 117 19.15 16.52 3.25
C SER A 117 17.77 15.88 3.25
N VAL A 118 17.44 15.06 4.26
CA VAL A 118 16.17 14.31 4.31
C VAL A 118 15.07 15.17 4.90
N HIS A 119 13.96 15.27 4.18
CA HIS A 119 12.72 15.89 4.66
C HIS A 119 11.57 14.88 4.58
N ILE A 120 10.91 14.64 5.70
CA ILE A 120 9.81 13.66 5.81
C ILE A 120 8.47 14.35 5.55
N VAL A 121 7.63 13.72 4.73
CA VAL A 121 6.26 14.17 4.52
C VAL A 121 5.29 13.05 4.87
N ALA A 122 4.35 13.34 5.77
CA ALA A 122 3.24 12.47 6.13
C ALA A 122 1.92 13.10 5.69
N THR A 123 1.10 12.35 4.94
CA THR A 123 -0.27 12.75 4.59
C THR A 123 -1.25 12.09 5.53
N LEU A 124 -2.12 12.84 6.19
CA LEU A 124 -3.01 12.32 7.21
C LEU A 124 -4.49 12.51 6.84
N ARG A 125 -5.32 11.59 7.31
CA ARG A 125 -6.79 11.62 7.23
C ARG A 125 -7.38 11.23 8.58
N PRO A 126 -8.65 11.64 8.86
CA PRO A 126 -9.34 11.25 10.08
C PRO A 126 -9.37 9.73 10.27
N LEU A 127 -9.13 9.25 11.50
CA LEU A 127 -9.15 7.82 11.82
C LEU A 127 -10.48 7.14 11.42
N ALA A 128 -11.61 7.82 11.64
CA ALA A 128 -12.93 7.33 11.26
C ALA A 128 -13.03 6.90 9.80
N LYS A 129 -12.26 7.54 8.89
CA LYS A 129 -12.20 7.17 7.46
C LYS A 129 -11.11 6.13 7.16
N VAL A 130 -10.06 6.12 7.96
CA VAL A 130 -8.94 5.19 7.79
C VAL A 130 -9.34 3.78 8.24
N ILE A 131 -10.05 3.63 9.35
CA ILE A 131 -10.38 2.34 9.96
C ILE A 131 -11.11 1.40 8.99
N PRO A 132 -12.28 1.74 8.41
CA PRO A 132 -12.99 0.84 7.49
C PRO A 132 -12.16 0.56 6.23
N SER A 133 -11.44 1.54 5.75
CA SER A 133 -10.58 1.42 4.57
C SER A 133 -9.38 0.49 4.80
N GLN A 134 -8.82 0.52 6.02
CA GLN A 134 -7.71 -0.36 6.41
C GLN A 134 -8.20 -1.79 6.62
N TRP A 135 -9.38 -1.99 7.24
CA TRP A 135 -9.97 -3.33 7.35
C TRP A 135 -10.19 -3.96 5.98
N GLN A 136 -10.84 -3.24 5.03
CA GLN A 136 -11.01 -3.72 3.66
C GLN A 136 -9.68 -4.14 3.02
N GLN A 137 -8.63 -3.34 3.20
CA GLN A 137 -7.31 -3.69 2.66
C GLN A 137 -6.72 -4.92 3.34
N SER A 138 -6.95 -5.09 4.63
CA SER A 138 -6.49 -6.26 5.37
C SER A 138 -7.22 -7.52 4.92
N VAL A 139 -8.52 -7.45 4.65
CA VAL A 139 -9.31 -8.55 4.03
C VAL A 139 -8.75 -8.89 2.65
N GLN A 140 -8.46 -7.92 1.79
CA GLN A 140 -7.84 -8.17 0.48
C GLN A 140 -6.46 -8.84 0.58
N THR A 141 -5.81 -8.78 1.73
CA THR A 141 -4.51 -9.42 1.99
C THR A 141 -4.60 -10.65 2.89
N GLY A 142 -5.82 -11.15 3.14
CA GLY A 142 -6.05 -12.43 3.81
C GLY A 142 -6.51 -12.34 5.27
N LEU A 143 -7.04 -11.20 5.73
CA LEU A 143 -7.73 -11.11 7.02
C LEU A 143 -9.05 -11.86 6.94
N GLN A 144 -9.39 -12.59 8.02
CA GLN A 144 -10.58 -13.44 8.11
C GLN A 144 -11.63 -12.89 9.08
N VAL A 145 -11.23 -12.06 10.04
CA VAL A 145 -12.13 -11.51 11.06
C VAL A 145 -13.12 -10.50 10.45
N SER A 146 -14.33 -10.48 10.97
CA SER A 146 -15.36 -9.52 10.60
C SER A 146 -14.96 -8.09 10.93
N TYR A 147 -15.73 -7.11 10.45
CA TYR A 147 -15.43 -5.70 10.76
C TYR A 147 -15.64 -5.41 12.25
N ASP A 148 -16.68 -5.97 12.84
CA ASP A 148 -17.00 -5.78 14.26
C ASP A 148 -15.93 -6.40 15.16
N GLU A 149 -15.50 -7.64 14.88
CA GLU A 149 -14.37 -8.27 15.57
C GLU A 149 -13.06 -7.47 15.40
N PHE A 150 -12.80 -6.95 14.21
CA PHE A 150 -11.63 -6.10 13.98
C PHE A 150 -11.67 -4.81 14.81
N LEU A 151 -12.84 -4.18 14.96
CA LEU A 151 -13.00 -2.99 15.80
C LEU A 151 -12.75 -3.32 17.27
N GLU A 152 -13.33 -4.44 17.77
CA GLU A 152 -13.07 -4.90 19.13
C GLU A 152 -11.59 -5.16 19.38
N GLU A 153 -10.90 -5.84 18.46
CA GLU A 153 -9.47 -6.11 18.57
C GLU A 153 -8.62 -4.84 18.59
N ILE A 154 -8.88 -3.86 17.71
CA ILE A 154 -8.04 -2.66 17.67
C ILE A 154 -8.28 -1.72 18.85
N PHE A 155 -9.50 -1.68 19.42
CA PHE A 155 -9.82 -0.75 20.49
C PHE A 155 -9.71 -1.34 21.90
N ASN A 156 -10.05 -2.63 22.07
CA ASN A 156 -10.09 -3.29 23.36
C ASN A 156 -8.87 -4.21 23.60
N ASP A 157 -8.15 -4.60 22.55
CA ASP A 157 -6.87 -5.32 22.62
C ASP A 157 -5.78 -4.64 21.75
N PRO A 158 -5.40 -3.38 22.07
CA PRO A 158 -4.45 -2.62 21.27
C PRO A 158 -3.06 -3.26 21.20
N ASP A 159 -2.69 -4.08 22.17
CA ASP A 159 -1.43 -4.81 22.24
C ASP A 159 -1.50 -6.21 21.61
N GLY A 160 -2.68 -6.66 21.27
CA GLY A 160 -2.90 -7.88 20.50
C GLY A 160 -2.35 -7.79 19.07
N ARG A 161 -2.45 -8.89 18.36
CA ARG A 161 -1.84 -9.02 17.03
C ARG A 161 -2.35 -7.95 16.03
N HIS A 162 -3.66 -7.77 15.95
CA HIS A 162 -4.26 -6.84 14.99
C HIS A 162 -4.23 -5.40 15.50
N GLY A 163 -4.47 -5.18 16.80
CA GLY A 163 -4.36 -3.89 17.46
C GLY A 163 -2.97 -3.29 17.31
N ARG A 164 -1.92 -4.01 17.70
CA ARG A 164 -0.53 -3.57 17.57
C ARG A 164 -0.16 -3.26 16.12
N ALA A 165 -0.55 -4.13 15.17
CA ALA A 165 -0.26 -3.93 13.76
C ALA A 165 -1.00 -2.71 13.17
N PHE A 166 -2.21 -2.42 13.65
CA PHE A 166 -2.98 -1.26 13.26
C PHE A 166 -2.38 0.02 13.85
N TRP A 167 -2.22 0.10 15.16
CA TRP A 167 -1.79 1.30 15.86
C TRP A 167 -0.35 1.68 15.55
N TYR A 168 0.54 0.74 15.29
CA TYR A 168 1.90 1.04 14.89
C TYR A 168 1.97 1.98 13.65
N ARG A 169 0.96 1.94 12.79
CA ARG A 169 0.86 2.76 11.56
C ARG A 169 -0.05 3.96 11.72
N HIS A 170 -1.08 3.84 12.55
CA HIS A 170 -2.18 4.80 12.59
C HIS A 170 -2.26 5.61 13.89
N ARG A 171 -1.40 5.39 14.86
CA ARG A 171 -1.04 6.39 15.87
C ARG A 171 -0.10 7.38 15.17
N HIS A 172 -0.71 8.35 14.50
CA HIS A 172 0.00 9.28 13.62
C HIS A 172 1.01 10.13 14.39
N ASP A 173 0.70 10.51 15.61
CA ASP A 173 1.61 11.18 16.55
C ASP A 173 2.89 10.37 16.78
N GLN A 174 2.76 9.10 17.12
CA GLN A 174 3.90 8.21 17.34
C GLN A 174 4.66 7.89 16.05
N LEU A 175 3.93 7.72 14.93
CA LEU A 175 4.56 7.52 13.62
C LEU A 175 5.44 8.70 13.28
N ILE A 176 4.94 9.91 13.42
CA ILE A 176 5.64 11.16 13.13
C ILE A 176 6.82 11.35 14.09
N ALA A 177 6.60 11.11 15.39
CA ALA A 177 7.66 11.22 16.41
C ALA A 177 8.85 10.29 16.11
N ARG A 178 8.61 9.03 15.68
CA ARG A 178 9.69 8.09 15.31
C ARG A 178 10.60 8.62 14.19
N TRP A 179 10.05 9.33 13.22
CA TRP A 179 10.83 9.94 12.15
C TRP A 179 11.47 11.24 12.58
N ALA A 180 10.73 12.09 13.32
CA ALA A 180 11.22 13.36 13.83
C ALA A 180 12.41 13.20 14.81
N GLU A 181 12.46 12.09 15.57
CA GLU A 181 13.58 11.75 16.44
C GLU A 181 14.90 11.63 15.65
N VAL A 182 14.84 11.17 14.39
CA VAL A 182 16.03 10.95 13.57
C VAL A 182 16.40 12.16 12.71
N VAL A 183 15.39 12.82 12.11
CA VAL A 183 15.66 13.94 11.18
C VAL A 183 15.52 15.31 11.83
N GLY A 184 14.99 15.41 13.03
CA GLY A 184 14.58 16.65 13.69
C GLY A 184 13.18 17.13 13.25
N PRO A 185 12.42 17.80 14.15
CA PRO A 185 11.03 18.21 13.88
C PRO A 185 10.91 19.21 12.71
N HIS A 186 11.88 20.06 12.48
CA HIS A 186 11.88 21.03 11.37
C HIS A 186 11.99 20.36 9.99
N ASN A 187 12.46 19.12 9.93
CA ASN A 187 12.57 18.33 8.71
C ASN A 187 11.37 17.37 8.54
N VAL A 188 10.26 17.67 9.17
CA VAL A 188 9.01 16.93 9.04
C VAL A 188 7.88 17.88 8.67
N THR A 189 7.10 17.50 7.67
CA THR A 189 5.84 18.19 7.30
C THR A 189 4.69 17.20 7.33
N VAL A 190 3.61 17.56 8.01
CA VAL A 190 2.34 16.86 8.02
C VAL A 190 1.37 17.58 7.10
N ILE A 191 0.68 16.86 6.24
CA ILE A 191 -0.38 17.38 5.39
C ILE A 191 -1.72 16.83 5.89
N ALA A 192 -2.55 17.69 6.46
CA ALA A 192 -3.92 17.37 6.85
C ALA A 192 -4.82 17.43 5.61
N LEU A 193 -5.19 16.27 5.07
CA LEU A 193 -5.94 16.18 3.83
C LEU A 193 -7.40 16.65 3.99
N ASP A 194 -7.87 17.41 3.01
CA ASP A 194 -9.28 17.72 2.83
C ASP A 194 -9.89 16.82 1.75
N ASP A 195 -10.80 15.93 2.12
CA ASP A 195 -11.49 15.04 1.19
C ASP A 195 -12.40 15.76 0.18
N ARG A 196 -12.73 17.03 0.42
CA ARG A 196 -13.49 17.88 -0.50
C ARG A 196 -12.61 18.48 -1.58
N ASP A 197 -11.30 18.52 -1.35
CA ASP A 197 -10.30 19.04 -2.27
C ASP A 197 -9.33 17.92 -2.70
N HIS A 198 -9.75 17.14 -3.66
CA HIS A 198 -8.96 16.01 -4.17
C HIS A 198 -7.63 16.43 -4.83
N GLY A 199 -7.49 17.70 -5.20
CA GLY A 199 -6.25 18.25 -5.80
C GLY A 199 -5.26 18.77 -4.78
N MET A 200 -5.67 18.99 -3.52
CA MET A 200 -4.86 19.63 -2.48
C MET A 200 -3.48 18.97 -2.34
N VAL A 201 -3.44 17.64 -2.22
CA VAL A 201 -2.16 16.93 -2.02
C VAL A 201 -1.18 17.18 -3.17
N LEU A 202 -1.64 17.20 -4.40
CA LEU A 202 -0.78 17.43 -5.58
C LEU A 202 -0.22 18.85 -5.55
N ARG A 203 -1.06 19.86 -5.30
CA ARG A 203 -0.64 21.27 -5.22
C ARG A 203 0.37 21.51 -4.09
N VAL A 204 0.16 20.91 -2.91
CA VAL A 204 1.11 21.03 -1.80
C VAL A 204 2.47 20.42 -2.17
N PHE A 205 2.50 19.26 -2.82
CA PHE A 205 3.76 18.68 -3.29
C PHE A 205 4.41 19.50 -4.40
N GLU A 206 3.63 20.10 -5.31
CA GLU A 206 4.15 21.04 -6.33
C GLU A 206 4.83 22.23 -5.66
N GLN A 207 4.19 22.85 -4.67
CA GLN A 207 4.75 23.97 -3.91
C GLN A 207 6.03 23.57 -3.18
N MET A 208 6.04 22.44 -2.45
CA MET A 208 7.22 21.96 -1.73
C MET A 208 8.41 21.70 -2.65
N LEU A 209 8.15 21.29 -3.87
CA LEU A 209 9.17 20.93 -4.86
C LEU A 209 9.53 22.07 -5.82
N GLY A 210 8.84 23.21 -5.73
CA GLY A 210 9.02 24.32 -6.67
C GLY A 210 8.57 23.99 -8.10
N LEU A 211 7.63 23.08 -8.26
CA LEU A 211 7.03 22.73 -9.54
C LEU A 211 5.97 23.76 -9.92
N LYS A 212 5.77 23.94 -11.22
CA LYS A 212 4.66 24.75 -11.74
C LYS A 212 3.34 24.05 -11.39
N GLU A 213 2.34 24.82 -11.02
CA GLU A 213 1.00 24.34 -10.76
C GLU A 213 0.46 23.53 -11.96
N GLY A 214 -0.19 22.39 -11.66
CA GLY A 214 -0.72 21.48 -12.69
C GLY A 214 0.31 20.56 -13.33
N THR A 215 1.56 20.52 -12.86
CA THR A 215 2.57 19.56 -13.31
C THR A 215 2.22 18.13 -12.87
N LEU A 216 1.70 17.98 -11.65
CA LEU A 216 1.24 16.70 -11.10
C LEU A 216 -0.25 16.51 -11.42
N VAL A 217 -0.54 15.59 -12.33
CA VAL A 217 -1.92 15.29 -12.75
C VAL A 217 -2.36 13.96 -12.15
N ALA A 218 -3.53 13.95 -11.51
CA ALA A 218 -4.12 12.73 -10.98
C ALA A 218 -4.38 11.73 -12.11
N ASP A 219 -3.89 10.50 -11.95
CA ASP A 219 -4.21 9.41 -12.88
C ASP A 219 -5.70 9.06 -12.71
N GLY A 220 -6.48 9.14 -13.79
CA GLY A 220 -7.93 8.92 -13.79
C GLY A 220 -8.35 7.46 -13.55
N ASP A 221 -7.57 6.70 -12.82
CA ASP A 221 -7.77 5.27 -12.58
C ASP A 221 -9.02 5.01 -11.70
N ARG A 222 -10.15 4.71 -12.36
CA ARG A 222 -11.43 4.32 -11.74
C ARG A 222 -11.34 3.03 -10.93
N THR A 223 -10.24 2.28 -10.99
CA THR A 223 -10.09 0.98 -10.31
C THR A 223 -9.85 1.11 -8.81
N ASN A 224 -9.68 2.33 -8.29
CA ASN A 224 -9.30 2.58 -6.90
C ASN A 224 -10.48 2.83 -5.94
N ARG A 225 -11.71 2.46 -6.36
CA ARG A 225 -12.89 2.59 -5.48
C ARG A 225 -12.83 1.67 -4.26
N SER A 226 -13.52 2.06 -3.20
CA SER A 226 -13.81 1.18 -2.07
C SER A 226 -14.76 0.05 -2.49
N MET A 227 -14.62 -1.10 -1.87
CA MET A 227 -15.56 -2.21 -2.04
C MET A 227 -16.83 -1.93 -1.22
N THR A 228 -17.97 -2.46 -1.68
CA THR A 228 -19.21 -2.50 -0.90
C THR A 228 -19.12 -3.58 0.19
N LEU A 229 -20.03 -3.56 1.17
CA LEU A 229 -20.07 -4.58 2.22
C LEU A 229 -20.21 -6.00 1.65
N PRO A 230 -21.15 -6.30 0.72
CA PRO A 230 -21.23 -7.60 0.09
C PRO A 230 -19.95 -8.05 -0.63
N GLU A 231 -19.28 -7.11 -1.29
CA GLU A 231 -18.04 -7.41 -2.02
C GLU A 231 -16.89 -7.81 -1.10
N VAL A 232 -16.72 -7.12 0.01
CA VAL A 232 -15.64 -7.43 0.95
C VAL A 232 -15.92 -8.71 1.71
N GLU A 233 -17.19 -9.00 2.03
CA GLU A 233 -17.60 -10.24 2.71
C GLU A 233 -17.37 -11.47 1.83
N VAL A 234 -17.59 -11.37 0.52
CA VAL A 234 -17.21 -12.47 -0.42
C VAL A 234 -15.70 -12.75 -0.35
N VAL A 235 -14.87 -11.70 -0.28
CA VAL A 235 -13.43 -11.86 -0.17
C VAL A 235 -13.05 -12.46 1.19
N ARG A 236 -13.71 -12.02 2.28
CA ARG A 236 -13.45 -12.51 3.63
C ARG A 236 -13.81 -13.99 3.77
N ALA A 237 -15.00 -14.39 3.31
CA ALA A 237 -15.43 -15.79 3.29
C ALA A 237 -14.48 -16.67 2.44
N PHE A 238 -14.00 -16.17 1.30
CA PHE A 238 -12.98 -16.88 0.54
C PHE A 238 -11.69 -17.07 1.33
N ASN A 239 -11.23 -16.04 2.07
CA ASN A 239 -10.02 -16.15 2.89
C ASN A 239 -10.15 -17.26 3.93
N GLU A 240 -11.30 -17.36 4.60
CA GLU A 240 -11.57 -18.40 5.59
C GLU A 240 -11.40 -19.80 4.97
N GLN A 241 -12.08 -20.06 3.85
CA GLN A 241 -11.99 -21.35 3.16
C GLN A 241 -10.58 -21.59 2.61
N PHE A 242 -9.95 -20.58 2.01
CA PHE A 242 -8.62 -20.70 1.41
C PHE A 242 -7.57 -21.12 2.43
N PHE A 243 -7.57 -20.51 3.61
CA PHE A 243 -6.60 -20.84 4.64
C PHE A 243 -6.98 -22.09 5.44
N ALA A 244 -8.27 -22.43 5.54
CA ALA A 244 -8.71 -23.72 6.10
C ALA A 244 -8.19 -24.91 5.28
N GLU A 245 -8.07 -24.76 3.95
CA GLU A 245 -7.43 -25.76 3.06
C GLU A 245 -5.89 -25.76 3.16
N GLY A 246 -5.28 -24.99 4.05
CA GLY A 246 -3.83 -24.94 4.24
C GLY A 246 -3.05 -24.25 3.11
N LEU A 247 -3.72 -23.52 2.23
CA LEU A 247 -3.09 -22.88 1.08
C LEU A 247 -2.25 -21.65 1.48
N GLY A 248 -1.12 -21.45 0.78
CA GLY A 248 -0.11 -20.49 1.16
C GLY A 248 -0.41 -19.05 0.71
N ARG A 249 0.08 -18.05 1.48
CA ARG A 249 -0.06 -16.61 1.20
C ARG A 249 0.41 -16.15 -0.19
N PRO A 250 1.49 -16.66 -0.80
CA PRO A 250 1.87 -16.27 -2.16
C PRO A 250 0.82 -16.60 -3.20
N LEU A 251 0.19 -17.79 -3.10
CA LEU A 251 -0.93 -18.17 -3.96
C LEU A 251 -2.15 -17.28 -3.71
N HIS A 252 -2.50 -17.04 -2.44
CA HIS A 252 -3.58 -16.12 -2.06
C HIS A 252 -3.37 -14.74 -2.71
N THR A 253 -2.18 -14.15 -2.56
CA THR A 253 -1.87 -12.83 -3.15
C THR A 253 -2.10 -12.84 -4.66
N LYS A 254 -1.70 -13.90 -5.35
CA LYS A 254 -1.88 -14.04 -6.79
C LYS A 254 -3.36 -14.12 -7.18
N VAL A 255 -4.12 -15.06 -6.60
CA VAL A 255 -5.49 -15.35 -7.04
C VAL A 255 -6.52 -14.38 -6.45
N MET A 256 -6.29 -13.88 -5.24
CA MET A 256 -7.22 -12.97 -4.57
C MET A 256 -6.95 -11.51 -4.91
N ARG A 257 -5.76 -10.99 -4.56
CA ARG A 257 -5.45 -9.56 -4.71
C ARG A 257 -5.40 -9.15 -6.18
N PHE A 258 -4.69 -9.89 -7.00
CA PHE A 258 -4.51 -9.58 -8.44
C PHE A 258 -5.56 -10.23 -9.33
N GLY A 259 -6.32 -11.20 -8.81
CA GLY A 259 -7.39 -11.90 -9.49
C GLY A 259 -8.77 -11.41 -9.08
N ALA A 260 -9.38 -12.07 -8.10
CA ALA A 260 -10.77 -11.84 -7.70
C ALA A 260 -11.05 -10.38 -7.32
N THR A 261 -10.24 -9.77 -6.47
CA THR A 261 -10.45 -8.38 -6.02
C THR A 261 -10.39 -7.39 -7.17
N ALA A 262 -9.46 -7.56 -8.11
CA ALA A 262 -9.37 -6.68 -9.28
C ALA A 262 -10.63 -6.79 -10.16
N HIS A 263 -11.16 -8.01 -10.36
CA HIS A 263 -12.38 -8.24 -11.15
C HIS A 263 -13.65 -7.75 -10.45
N ILE A 264 -13.76 -7.94 -9.13
CA ILE A 264 -14.85 -7.38 -8.33
C ILE A 264 -14.84 -5.85 -8.43
N LYS A 265 -13.71 -5.20 -8.22
CA LYS A 265 -13.60 -3.73 -8.25
C LYS A 265 -13.81 -3.12 -9.63
N ALA A 266 -13.70 -3.90 -10.70
CA ALA A 266 -13.97 -3.44 -12.06
C ALA A 266 -15.47 -3.34 -12.40
N ARG A 267 -16.38 -3.83 -11.53
CA ARG A 267 -17.82 -3.61 -11.69
C ARG A 267 -18.24 -2.22 -11.16
N GLU A 268 -19.38 -1.75 -11.57
CA GLU A 268 -20.08 -0.60 -10.99
C GLU A 268 -21.15 -1.12 -10.03
N PRO A 269 -21.02 -0.89 -8.69
CA PRO A 269 -22.01 -1.32 -7.72
C PRO A 269 -23.34 -0.60 -7.93
N ALA A 270 -24.44 -1.25 -7.58
CA ALA A 270 -25.74 -0.58 -7.51
C ALA A 270 -25.70 0.55 -6.45
N PRO A 271 -26.45 1.66 -6.67
CA PRO A 271 -26.42 2.79 -5.74
C PRO A 271 -26.89 2.44 -4.31
N ASP A 272 -27.74 1.44 -4.17
CA ASP A 272 -28.32 0.94 -2.92
C ASP A 272 -27.47 -0.17 -2.26
N GLU A 273 -26.37 -0.58 -2.86
CA GLU A 273 -25.51 -1.56 -2.22
C GLU A 273 -24.89 -1.01 -0.93
N PRO A 274 -25.08 -1.73 0.21
CA PRO A 274 -24.63 -1.24 1.50
C PRO A 274 -23.10 -1.10 1.54
N ARG A 275 -22.67 -0.02 2.16
CA ARG A 275 -21.27 0.25 2.45
C ARG A 275 -20.95 -0.20 3.88
N ILE A 276 -19.66 -0.30 4.18
CA ILE A 276 -19.22 -0.57 5.54
C ILE A 276 -19.46 0.68 6.37
N GLU A 277 -20.25 0.54 7.41
CA GLU A 277 -20.55 1.59 8.36
C GLU A 277 -19.90 1.29 9.70
N THR A 278 -19.32 2.33 10.32
CA THR A 278 -18.65 2.18 11.60
C THR A 278 -19.66 2.43 12.72
N PRO A 279 -19.77 1.53 13.73
CA PRO A 279 -20.62 1.75 14.91
C PRO A 279 -20.27 3.03 15.65
N GLN A 280 -21.28 3.66 16.28
CA GLN A 280 -21.10 4.93 16.97
C GLN A 280 -20.03 4.86 18.06
N TRP A 281 -20.02 3.78 18.86
CA TRP A 281 -19.01 3.60 19.91
C TRP A 281 -17.58 3.63 19.40
N ALA A 282 -17.36 3.04 18.22
CA ALA A 282 -16.04 2.99 17.58
C ALA A 282 -15.66 4.37 16.96
N LEU A 283 -16.64 5.11 16.45
CA LEU A 283 -16.43 6.49 16.00
C LEU A 283 -16.05 7.41 17.18
N ASP A 284 -16.73 7.27 18.31
CA ASP A 284 -16.44 8.05 19.51
C ASP A 284 -15.03 7.77 20.03
N ARG A 285 -14.66 6.48 20.06
CA ARG A 285 -13.32 6.06 20.48
C ARG A 285 -12.24 6.55 19.53
N ALA A 286 -12.48 6.40 18.21
CA ALA A 286 -11.58 6.94 17.19
C ALA A 286 -11.44 8.46 17.30
N GLY A 287 -12.53 9.14 17.62
CA GLY A 287 -12.56 10.58 17.83
C GLY A 287 -11.69 11.03 19.01
N GLN A 288 -11.79 10.37 20.16
CA GLN A 288 -10.94 10.64 21.33
C GLN A 288 -9.45 10.49 20.99
N ILE A 289 -9.09 9.37 20.35
CA ILE A 289 -7.70 9.11 19.93
C ILE A 289 -7.24 10.13 18.89
N SER A 290 -8.11 10.55 17.98
CA SER A 290 -7.77 11.58 16.98
C SER A 290 -7.47 12.93 17.62
N MET A 291 -8.23 13.33 18.64
CA MET A 291 -7.96 14.57 19.38
C MET A 291 -6.58 14.53 20.05
N GLU A 292 -6.28 13.46 20.79
CA GLU A 292 -4.97 13.26 21.43
C GLU A 292 -3.81 13.35 20.41
N MET A 293 -3.97 12.70 19.25
CA MET A 293 -2.95 12.71 18.20
C MET A 293 -2.73 14.11 17.62
N VAL A 294 -3.81 14.83 17.33
CA VAL A 294 -3.73 16.19 16.77
C VAL A 294 -3.07 17.13 17.78
N ASP A 295 -3.47 17.10 19.05
CA ASP A 295 -2.88 17.93 20.09
C ASP A 295 -1.37 17.65 20.25
N THR A 296 -0.97 16.38 20.23
CA THR A 296 0.45 15.96 20.30
C THR A 296 1.23 16.47 19.08
N ILE A 297 0.69 16.33 17.86
CA ILE A 297 1.33 16.79 16.63
C ILE A 297 1.48 18.32 16.67
N MET A 298 0.44 19.06 17.06
CA MET A 298 0.49 20.52 17.14
C MET A 298 1.49 21.02 18.18
N ALA A 299 1.62 20.31 19.30
CA ALA A 299 2.59 20.66 20.36
C ALA A 299 4.05 20.31 19.98
N SER A 300 4.28 19.48 18.95
CA SER A 300 5.63 18.98 18.59
C SER A 300 6.51 19.97 17.83
N GLY A 301 6.00 21.13 17.41
CA GLY A 301 6.70 22.10 16.57
C GLY A 301 6.90 21.68 15.11
N ILE A 302 6.26 20.59 14.69
CA ILE A 302 6.30 20.07 13.31
C ILE A 302 5.41 20.96 12.42
N ARG A 303 5.85 21.19 11.19
CA ARG A 303 5.06 21.95 10.21
C ARG A 303 3.79 21.18 9.84
N VAL A 304 2.63 21.81 9.97
CA VAL A 304 1.35 21.27 9.52
C VAL A 304 0.81 22.12 8.36
N VAL A 305 0.50 21.48 7.24
CA VAL A 305 -0.11 22.09 6.05
C VAL A 305 -1.56 21.64 5.94
N GLY A 306 -2.46 22.58 5.70
CA GLY A 306 -3.90 22.34 5.72
C GLY A 306 -4.48 22.63 7.11
N ASP A 307 -5.73 22.29 7.28
CA ASP A 307 -6.49 22.53 8.52
C ASP A 307 -6.40 21.29 9.43
N PRO A 308 -5.66 21.34 10.55
CA PRO A 308 -5.53 20.21 11.47
C PRO A 308 -6.86 19.81 12.12
N GLU A 309 -7.83 20.72 12.22
CA GLU A 309 -9.16 20.42 12.76
C GLU A 309 -9.90 19.38 11.93
N ARG A 310 -9.55 19.23 10.65
CA ARG A 310 -10.09 18.16 9.78
C ARG A 310 -9.65 16.76 10.16
N LEU A 311 -8.58 16.62 10.93
CA LEU A 311 -8.11 15.33 11.47
C LEU A 311 -8.88 14.95 12.74
N ARG A 312 -9.57 15.89 13.37
CA ARG A 312 -10.44 15.66 14.52
C ARG A 312 -11.73 14.96 14.10
N PRO A 313 -12.49 14.40 15.04
CA PRO A 313 -13.76 13.75 14.73
C PRO A 313 -14.72 14.71 14.04
N THR A 314 -15.22 14.31 12.88
CA THR A 314 -16.40 14.98 12.29
C THR A 314 -17.64 14.37 12.95
N LEU A 315 -18.67 15.18 13.21
CA LEU A 315 -19.98 14.70 13.65
C LEU A 315 -20.60 13.83 12.54
N THR A 316 -20.17 12.60 12.43
CA THR A 316 -20.76 11.57 11.57
C THR A 316 -21.58 10.66 12.46
N SER A 317 -22.86 10.49 12.16
CA SER A 317 -23.69 9.48 12.80
C SER A 317 -23.23 8.11 12.34
N GLY A 318 -22.87 7.25 13.27
CA GLY A 318 -22.58 5.84 13.04
C GLY A 318 -23.82 4.98 13.22
N LEU A 319 -23.66 3.68 13.05
CA LEU A 319 -24.69 2.69 13.33
C LEU A 319 -25.04 2.72 14.83
N VAL A 320 -26.28 3.12 15.15
CA VAL A 320 -26.78 3.22 16.52
C VAL A 320 -26.88 1.84 17.18
N ASP A 321 -27.38 0.84 16.44
CA ASP A 321 -27.55 -0.53 16.92
C ASP A 321 -26.27 -1.37 16.83
N GLY A 322 -25.17 -0.81 16.36
CA GLY A 322 -23.86 -1.46 16.26
C GLY A 322 -23.78 -2.66 15.32
N ARG A 323 -24.84 -2.94 14.54
CA ARG A 323 -24.89 -4.06 13.61
C ARG A 323 -24.83 -3.60 12.16
N GLN A 324 -23.96 -4.26 11.38
CA GLN A 324 -23.91 -4.02 9.94
C GLN A 324 -25.29 -4.31 9.29
N PRO A 325 -25.66 -3.53 8.25
CA PRO A 325 -26.93 -3.75 7.55
C PRO A 325 -27.01 -5.16 6.96
N THR A 326 -28.18 -5.75 6.99
CA THR A 326 -28.45 -7.02 6.28
C THR A 326 -28.27 -6.81 4.78
N PHE A 327 -27.54 -7.69 4.13
CA PHE A 327 -27.27 -7.57 2.70
C PHE A 327 -27.48 -8.91 1.96
N ARG A 328 -27.65 -8.81 0.65
CA ARG A 328 -27.64 -9.94 -0.28
C ARG A 328 -26.42 -9.82 -1.19
N ILE A 329 -25.82 -10.96 -1.49
CA ILE A 329 -24.71 -11.00 -2.45
C ILE A 329 -25.28 -11.13 -3.85
N ALA A 330 -25.08 -10.12 -4.69
CA ALA A 330 -25.44 -10.20 -6.09
C ALA A 330 -24.64 -11.32 -6.79
N PRO A 331 -25.29 -12.19 -7.59
CA PRO A 331 -24.59 -13.28 -8.30
C PRO A 331 -23.39 -12.79 -9.14
N GLU A 332 -23.45 -11.57 -9.64
CA GLU A 332 -22.35 -10.95 -10.38
C GLU A 332 -21.06 -10.84 -9.55
N VAL A 333 -21.15 -10.52 -8.25
CA VAL A 333 -19.98 -10.41 -7.36
C VAL A 333 -19.28 -11.76 -7.27
N ALA A 334 -20.04 -12.83 -7.02
CA ALA A 334 -19.49 -14.19 -6.93
C ALA A 334 -18.90 -14.65 -8.29
N GLY A 335 -19.60 -14.38 -9.39
CA GLY A 335 -19.12 -14.70 -10.74
C GLY A 335 -17.83 -13.98 -11.09
N ARG A 336 -17.70 -12.70 -10.75
CA ARG A 336 -16.47 -11.92 -10.96
C ARG A 336 -15.34 -12.41 -10.08
N ALA A 337 -15.60 -12.78 -8.82
CA ALA A 337 -14.60 -13.36 -7.94
C ALA A 337 -14.05 -14.66 -8.53
N ALA A 338 -14.93 -15.60 -8.93
CA ALA A 338 -14.54 -16.87 -9.54
C ALA A 338 -13.73 -16.68 -10.83
N MET A 339 -14.18 -15.81 -11.73
CA MET A 339 -13.45 -15.50 -12.96
C MET A 339 -12.09 -14.87 -12.71
N GLY A 340 -11.98 -13.97 -11.73
CA GLY A 340 -10.70 -13.38 -11.34
C GLY A 340 -9.71 -14.42 -10.81
N VAL A 341 -10.15 -15.36 -9.98
CA VAL A 341 -9.33 -16.48 -9.50
C VAL A 341 -8.89 -17.35 -10.68
N LEU A 342 -9.82 -17.73 -11.57
CA LEU A 342 -9.54 -18.59 -12.72
C LEU A 342 -8.49 -17.98 -13.66
N LEU A 343 -8.63 -16.70 -13.99
CA LEU A 343 -7.68 -16.00 -14.87
C LEU A 343 -6.31 -15.81 -14.19
N ALA A 344 -6.29 -15.42 -12.92
CA ALA A 344 -5.05 -15.22 -12.18
C ALA A 344 -4.31 -16.54 -11.87
N SER A 345 -5.03 -17.66 -11.75
CA SER A 345 -4.40 -18.99 -11.61
C SER A 345 -3.63 -19.42 -12.87
N GLY A 346 -4.01 -18.88 -14.03
CA GLY A 346 -3.48 -19.28 -15.35
C GLY A 346 -4.20 -20.46 -15.98
N LEU A 347 -5.31 -20.92 -15.37
CA LEU A 347 -6.14 -22.02 -15.92
C LEU A 347 -6.98 -21.58 -17.13
N ALA A 348 -7.21 -20.27 -17.28
CA ALA A 348 -7.90 -19.70 -18.43
C ALA A 348 -7.18 -18.44 -18.93
N ARG A 349 -7.42 -18.08 -20.20
CA ARG A 349 -6.97 -16.82 -20.82
C ARG A 349 -8.19 -16.03 -21.27
N SER A 350 -8.20 -14.71 -21.00
CA SER A 350 -9.22 -13.85 -21.58
C SER A 350 -8.94 -13.62 -23.05
N THR A 351 -9.95 -13.84 -23.89
CA THR A 351 -9.91 -13.50 -25.33
C THR A 351 -10.34 -12.06 -25.61
N LYS A 352 -10.84 -11.33 -24.57
CA LYS A 352 -11.14 -9.91 -24.69
C LYS A 352 -9.83 -9.13 -24.79
N GLY A 353 -9.65 -8.43 -25.91
CA GLY A 353 -8.45 -7.79 -26.36
C GLY A 353 -7.64 -7.09 -25.26
N SER A 354 -6.36 -7.34 -25.28
CA SER A 354 -5.35 -6.62 -24.56
C SER A 354 -5.35 -5.16 -25.03
N THR A 355 -6.06 -4.30 -24.31
CA THR A 355 -5.75 -2.87 -24.39
C THR A 355 -4.34 -2.71 -23.84
N LYS A 356 -3.45 -2.17 -24.66
CA LYS A 356 -2.11 -1.74 -24.29
C LYS A 356 -2.23 -0.67 -23.20
N ASP A 357 -2.20 -1.09 -21.95
CA ASP A 357 -1.95 -0.22 -20.81
C ASP A 357 -0.84 -0.87 -19.98
N GLY A 358 0.35 -0.34 -20.16
CA GLY A 358 1.54 -0.80 -19.47
C GLY A 358 1.47 -0.41 -18.03
N ASP A 359 1.23 -1.34 -17.15
CA ASP A 359 1.70 -1.48 -15.76
C ASP A 359 0.85 -2.46 -14.95
N ARG A 360 -0.06 -3.20 -15.61
CA ARG A 360 -0.69 -4.35 -14.95
C ARG A 360 0.31 -5.49 -14.96
N TYR A 361 0.84 -5.84 -13.78
CA TYR A 361 1.50 -7.11 -13.60
C TYR A 361 0.51 -8.23 -13.93
N VAL A 362 0.45 -8.60 -15.20
CA VAL A 362 -0.11 -9.86 -15.65
C VAL A 362 1.05 -10.85 -15.56
N PRO A 363 1.02 -11.81 -14.62
CA PRO A 363 2.05 -12.85 -14.60
C PRO A 363 2.03 -13.53 -15.97
N ARG A 364 3.10 -13.40 -16.74
CA ARG A 364 3.26 -14.25 -17.94
C ARG A 364 3.30 -15.68 -17.43
N PRO A 365 2.42 -16.58 -17.87
CA PRO A 365 2.56 -17.98 -17.54
C PRO A 365 3.91 -18.45 -18.12
N SER A 366 4.81 -18.87 -17.26
CA SER A 366 6.12 -19.41 -17.66
C SER A 366 6.04 -20.78 -18.34
N VAL A 367 4.82 -21.29 -18.52
CA VAL A 367 4.56 -22.58 -19.18
C VAL A 367 3.23 -22.46 -19.95
N GLU A 368 3.22 -22.80 -21.23
CA GLU A 368 1.99 -23.04 -21.97
C GLU A 368 1.14 -24.08 -21.24
N PRO A 369 -0.19 -23.87 -21.09
CA PRO A 369 -1.04 -24.91 -20.54
C PRO A 369 -1.06 -26.08 -21.52
N ILE A 370 -0.24 -27.08 -21.22
CA ILE A 370 -0.32 -28.36 -21.92
C ILE A 370 -1.63 -28.98 -21.47
N ALA A 371 -2.54 -29.22 -22.41
CA ALA A 371 -3.77 -29.95 -22.12
C ALA A 371 -3.36 -31.33 -21.58
N LEU A 372 -3.58 -31.59 -20.28
CA LEU A 372 -3.20 -32.84 -19.60
C LEU A 372 -3.66 -34.09 -20.33
N ALA A 373 -4.76 -33.97 -21.09
CA ALA A 373 -5.29 -35.07 -21.92
C ALA A 373 -4.41 -35.47 -23.14
N ARG A 374 -3.37 -34.68 -23.46
CA ARG A 374 -2.47 -34.96 -24.61
C ARG A 374 -1.02 -35.23 -24.22
N ILE A 375 -0.71 -35.33 -22.93
CA ILE A 375 0.65 -35.63 -22.48
C ILE A 375 0.79 -37.16 -22.42
N SER A 376 1.66 -37.72 -23.26
CA SER A 376 2.02 -39.13 -23.12
C SER A 376 2.78 -39.35 -21.80
N THR A 377 2.66 -40.55 -21.24
CA THR A 377 3.37 -40.96 -20.02
C THR A 377 4.88 -40.70 -20.13
N ILE A 378 5.45 -40.84 -21.34
CA ILE A 378 6.86 -40.57 -21.64
C ILE A 378 7.19 -39.07 -21.46
N GLN A 379 6.31 -38.17 -21.89
CA GLN A 379 6.50 -36.72 -21.71
C GLN A 379 6.41 -36.32 -20.25
N MET A 380 5.50 -36.90 -19.46
CA MET A 380 5.44 -36.70 -18.01
C MET A 380 6.71 -37.20 -17.32
N MET A 381 7.21 -38.37 -17.69
CA MET A 381 8.46 -38.90 -17.15
C MET A 381 9.66 -38.04 -17.50
N ALA A 382 9.74 -37.48 -18.71
CA ALA A 382 10.79 -36.54 -19.10
C ALA A 382 10.80 -35.26 -18.31
N VAL A 383 9.62 -34.70 -17.99
CA VAL A 383 9.48 -33.49 -17.13
C VAL A 383 9.88 -33.82 -15.69
N LEU A 384 9.45 -34.97 -15.18
CA LEU A 384 9.82 -35.42 -13.82
C LEU A 384 11.33 -35.60 -13.71
N TRP A 385 11.96 -36.23 -14.71
CA TRP A 385 13.40 -36.44 -14.77
C TRP A 385 14.20 -35.13 -14.83
N ARG A 386 13.74 -34.14 -15.59
CA ARG A 386 14.36 -32.80 -15.62
C ARG A 386 14.26 -32.09 -14.26
N ARG A 387 13.15 -32.22 -13.55
CA ARG A 387 12.98 -31.67 -12.20
C ARG A 387 13.88 -32.36 -11.17
N ILE A 388 13.99 -33.69 -11.23
CA ILE A 388 14.89 -34.47 -10.37
C ILE A 388 16.35 -34.09 -10.63
N ARG A 389 16.78 -34.02 -11.90
CA ARG A 389 18.13 -33.55 -12.26
C ARG A 389 18.43 -32.15 -11.77
N ALA A 390 17.50 -31.21 -11.95
CA ALA A 390 17.65 -29.83 -11.44
C ALA A 390 17.78 -29.79 -9.92
N ALA A 391 16.98 -30.58 -9.20
CA ALA A 391 17.04 -30.68 -7.75
C ALA A 391 18.36 -31.31 -7.25
N VAL A 392 18.86 -32.33 -7.94
CA VAL A 392 20.16 -32.98 -7.65
C VAL A 392 21.32 -32.00 -7.89
N VAL A 393 21.32 -31.29 -9.01
CA VAL A 393 22.37 -30.28 -9.32
C VAL A 393 22.39 -29.14 -8.31
N ILE A 394 21.20 -28.68 -7.86
CA ILE A 394 21.10 -27.63 -6.81
C ILE A 394 21.63 -28.16 -5.48
N ARG A 395 21.33 -29.43 -5.15
CA ARG A 395 21.76 -30.04 -3.88
C ARG A 395 23.26 -30.32 -3.87
N THR A 396 23.85 -30.77 -4.97
CA THR A 396 25.31 -30.94 -5.12
C THR A 396 26.06 -29.64 -5.08
N ARG A 397 25.57 -28.58 -5.71
CA ARG A 397 26.15 -27.24 -5.62
C ARG A 397 26.08 -26.62 -4.20
N ARG A 398 25.07 -26.98 -3.42
CA ARG A 398 24.98 -26.57 -1.99
C ARG A 398 25.95 -27.35 -1.10
N LEU A 399 26.21 -28.62 -1.40
CA LEU A 399 27.18 -29.44 -0.66
C LEU A 399 28.62 -29.01 -0.94
N LEU A 400 28.95 -28.73 -2.20
CA LEU A 400 30.29 -28.24 -2.60
C LEU A 400 30.63 -26.82 -2.11
N ARG A 401 29.62 -26.01 -1.73
CA ARG A 401 29.82 -24.70 -1.10
C ARG A 401 29.94 -24.74 0.43
N ARG A 402 29.76 -25.91 1.05
CA ARG A 402 29.91 -26.11 2.50
C ARG A 402 31.21 -26.81 2.89
N SER A 403 32.01 -27.24 1.90
CA SER A 403 33.28 -27.95 2.09
C SER A 403 34.49 -27.18 1.51
N GLY A 404 34.34 -25.87 1.32
CA GLY A 404 35.43 -24.97 0.94
C GLY A 404 35.48 -23.72 1.79
#